data_0401f56b9f6d6d8944b446d2053eea99
#
_entry.id   0401f56b9f6d6d8944b446d2053eea99
#
_cell.length_a   1.000
_cell.length_b   1.000
_cell.length_c   1.000
_cell.angle_alpha   90.00
_cell.angle_beta   90.00
_cell.angle_gamma   90.00
#
_symmetry.space_group_name_H-M   'P 1'
#
loop_
_entity.id
_entity.type
_entity.pdbx_description
1 polymer ?
#
loop_
_entity_poly.entity_id
_entity_poly.type
_entity_poly.pdbx_seq_one_letter_code
_entity_poly.pdbx_strand_id
1 'polypeptide(L)'
;NIFGETVEAFKIGISPTPHTVVERLNPFAAFWAAVKQTGTICKLTVASIIKMFQGIVSPKTLGGPILIAQIAGAQVREGIIPFVLFMALLSINLAVLNLLPVPILDGGHLLFYLIELVTGREVNIRWREMAQQIGFVLLVLLMIFVFLLDIERLNIKMFERFFKIFTG
;
A
#
# COMPACT_ATOMS: atom_id res chain seq x y z
N ASN A 1 10.35 4.60 13.83
CA ASN A 1 10.53 4.25 12.41
C ASN A 1 9.38 3.33 11.98
N ILE A 2 8.84 3.50 10.77
CA ILE A 2 7.68 2.76 10.24
C ILE A 2 7.94 1.24 10.18
N PHE A 3 9.19 0.83 10.30
CA PHE A 3 9.65 -0.56 10.20
C PHE A 3 10.03 -1.21 11.54
N GLY A 4 9.65 -0.63 12.69
CA GLY A 4 9.92 -1.22 14.00
C GLY A 4 11.39 -1.25 14.43
N GLU A 5 12.27 -0.59 13.68
CA GLU A 5 13.66 -0.39 14.12
C GLU A 5 13.68 0.70 15.19
N THR A 6 14.18 0.37 16.36
CA THR A 6 14.44 1.34 17.43
C THR A 6 15.63 2.19 17.03
N VAL A 7 15.36 3.29 16.34
CA VAL A 7 16.34 4.35 16.15
C VAL A 7 16.20 5.27 17.35
N GLU A 8 17.23 5.38 18.18
CA GLU A 8 17.33 6.45 19.18
C GLU A 8 17.37 7.78 18.43
N ALA A 9 16.18 8.34 18.20
CA ALA A 9 16.07 9.66 17.60
C ALA A 9 16.28 10.70 18.68
N PHE A 10 17.46 11.29 18.72
CA PHE A 10 17.64 12.58 19.39
C PHE A 10 16.68 13.57 18.73
N LYS A 11 15.60 13.93 19.42
CA LYS A 11 14.71 15.02 19.00
C LYS A 11 15.45 16.35 19.20
N ILE A 12 16.30 16.69 18.25
CA ILE A 12 16.71 18.08 18.05
C ILE A 12 15.47 18.74 17.48
N GLY A 13 14.94 19.80 18.10
CA GLY A 13 13.69 20.47 17.73
C GLY A 13 13.72 21.21 16.37
N ILE A 14 14.39 20.64 15.39
CA ILE A 14 14.47 21.09 14.01
C ILE A 14 13.51 20.23 13.20
N SER A 15 12.32 20.74 12.91
CA SER A 15 11.44 20.16 11.89
C SER A 15 12.09 20.37 10.54
N PRO A 16 12.45 19.32 9.79
CA PRO A 16 12.86 19.51 8.41
C PRO A 16 11.67 20.10 7.64
N THR A 17 11.79 21.33 7.22
CA THR A 17 10.88 21.90 6.23
C THR A 17 11.01 21.06 4.96
N PRO A 18 9.95 20.47 4.42
CA PRO A 18 10.03 19.74 3.17
C PRO A 18 10.32 20.73 2.04
N HIS A 19 11.60 21.01 1.79
CA HIS A 19 11.98 21.72 0.59
C HIS A 19 11.92 20.72 -0.56
N THR A 20 10.86 20.81 -1.36
CA THR A 20 10.78 20.12 -2.64
C THR A 20 11.76 20.80 -3.59
N VAL A 21 12.89 20.17 -3.83
CA VAL A 21 13.85 20.60 -4.86
C VAL A 21 13.35 20.05 -6.19
N VAL A 22 12.91 20.96 -7.07
CA VAL A 22 12.55 20.59 -8.43
C VAL A 22 13.82 20.50 -9.27
N GLU A 23 14.28 19.30 -9.53
CA GLU A 23 15.39 19.03 -10.43
C GLU A 23 14.89 18.90 -11.87
N ARG A 24 15.39 19.75 -12.76
CA ARG A 24 15.06 19.69 -14.19
C ARG A 24 15.95 18.69 -14.90
N LEU A 25 15.40 17.52 -15.18
CA LEU A 25 16.07 16.47 -15.95
C LEU A 25 15.67 16.55 -17.43
N ASN A 26 16.58 16.11 -18.32
CA ASN A 26 16.20 15.88 -19.72
C ASN A 26 15.20 14.70 -19.80
N PRO A 27 14.35 14.61 -20.85
CA PRO A 27 13.30 13.58 -20.93
C PRO A 27 13.80 12.14 -20.76
N PHE A 28 14.97 11.83 -21.31
CA PHE A 28 15.57 10.50 -21.21
C PHE A 28 16.05 10.18 -19.78
N ALA A 29 16.71 11.13 -19.12
CA ALA A 29 17.12 10.97 -17.73
C ALA A 29 15.92 10.91 -16.79
N ALA A 30 14.87 11.68 -17.04
CA ALA A 30 13.63 11.65 -16.28
C ALA A 30 12.94 10.29 -16.38
N PHE A 31 12.88 9.70 -17.60
CA PHE A 31 12.33 8.36 -17.80
C PHE A 31 13.08 7.30 -16.97
N TRP A 32 14.45 7.33 -17.05
CA TRP A 32 15.28 6.38 -16.32
C TRP A 32 15.16 6.55 -14.80
N ALA A 33 15.09 7.79 -14.32
CA ALA A 33 14.85 8.11 -12.92
C ALA A 33 13.47 7.57 -12.45
N ALA A 34 12.42 7.72 -13.26
CA ALA A 34 11.08 7.20 -12.97
C ALA A 34 11.08 5.66 -12.87
N VAL A 35 11.76 4.96 -13.80
CA VAL A 35 11.89 3.50 -13.77
C VAL A 35 12.61 3.04 -12.49
N LYS A 36 13.72 3.70 -12.13
CA LYS A 36 14.45 3.41 -10.90
C LYS A 36 13.62 3.66 -9.65
N GLN A 37 12.89 4.77 -9.61
CA GLN A 37 12.00 5.11 -8.51
C GLN A 37 10.86 4.10 -8.36
N THR A 38 10.22 3.71 -9.46
CA THR A 38 9.20 2.66 -9.49
C THR A 38 9.74 1.34 -8.93
N GLY A 39 10.93 0.92 -9.36
CA GLY A 39 11.57 -0.28 -8.82
C GLY A 39 11.86 -0.20 -7.32
N THR A 40 12.24 0.98 -6.82
CA THR A 40 12.44 1.21 -5.38
C THR A 40 11.11 1.10 -4.62
N ILE A 41 10.04 1.70 -5.12
CA ILE A 41 8.70 1.62 -4.51
C ILE A 41 8.23 0.17 -4.49
N CYS A 42 8.36 -0.58 -5.59
CA CYS A 42 8.02 -2.01 -5.63
C CYS A 42 8.76 -2.81 -4.54
N LYS A 43 10.08 -2.61 -4.40
CA LYS A 43 10.89 -3.28 -3.37
C LYS A 43 10.40 -2.93 -1.96
N LEU A 44 10.12 -1.66 -1.68
CA LEU A 44 9.62 -1.20 -0.39
C LEU A 44 8.24 -1.78 -0.09
N THR A 45 7.34 -1.84 -1.07
CA THR A 45 6.01 -2.42 -0.91
C THR A 45 6.11 -3.91 -0.55
N VAL A 46 6.91 -4.68 -1.29
CA VAL A 46 7.14 -6.10 -1.01
C VAL A 46 7.77 -6.29 0.39
N ALA A 47 8.79 -5.49 0.72
CA ALA A 47 9.43 -5.54 2.04
C ALA A 47 8.44 -5.21 3.17
N SER A 48 7.54 -4.25 2.97
CA SER A 48 6.50 -3.90 3.95
C SER A 48 5.52 -5.05 4.17
N ILE A 49 5.10 -5.72 3.10
CA ILE A 49 4.23 -6.90 3.17
C ILE A 49 4.92 -8.03 3.95
N ILE A 50 6.18 -8.33 3.63
CA ILE A 50 6.96 -9.38 4.34
C ILE A 50 7.07 -9.04 5.83
N LYS A 51 7.43 -7.80 6.18
CA LYS A 51 7.54 -7.34 7.57
C LYS A 51 6.20 -7.37 8.32
N MET A 52 5.10 -7.18 7.62
CA MET A 52 3.76 -7.34 8.21
C MET A 52 3.47 -8.80 8.56
N PHE A 53 3.81 -9.76 7.69
CA PHE A 53 3.70 -11.19 7.99
C PHE A 53 4.63 -11.64 9.11
N GLN A 54 5.77 -10.98 9.27
CA GLN A 54 6.71 -11.20 10.39
C GLN A 54 6.23 -10.58 11.71
N GLY A 55 5.11 -9.85 11.72
CA GLY A 55 4.58 -9.18 12.91
C GLY A 55 5.35 -7.90 13.32
N ILE A 56 6.35 -7.48 12.52
CA ILE A 56 7.14 -6.27 12.78
C ILE A 56 6.30 -5.01 12.51
N VAL A 57 5.47 -5.05 11.49
CA VAL A 57 4.56 -3.97 11.12
C VAL A 57 3.15 -4.34 11.53
N SER A 58 2.49 -3.50 12.31
CA SER A 58 1.13 -3.75 12.75
C SER A 58 0.14 -3.71 11.57
N PRO A 59 -0.81 -4.64 11.45
CA PRO A 59 -1.89 -4.57 10.47
C PRO A 59 -2.71 -3.27 10.58
N LYS A 60 -2.69 -2.62 11.74
CA LYS A 60 -3.34 -1.31 11.94
C LYS A 60 -2.71 -0.19 11.10
N THR A 61 -1.53 -0.38 10.51
CA THR A 61 -0.92 0.60 9.57
C THR A 61 -1.52 0.52 8.17
N LEU A 62 -2.27 -0.53 7.86
CA LEU A 62 -2.97 -0.63 6.58
C LEU A 62 -4.00 0.49 6.47
N GLY A 63 -3.92 1.22 5.38
CA GLY A 63 -4.91 2.23 5.01
C GLY A 63 -6.04 1.58 4.22
N GLY A 64 -7.27 1.80 4.66
CA GLY A 64 -8.43 1.37 3.92
C GLY A 64 -8.96 2.44 2.96
N PRO A 65 -10.10 2.17 2.31
CA PRO A 65 -10.67 3.06 1.29
C PRO A 65 -10.92 4.49 1.79
N ILE A 66 -11.31 4.63 3.06
CA ILE A 66 -11.60 5.94 3.65
C ILE A 66 -10.31 6.74 3.83
N LEU A 67 -9.25 6.10 4.35
CA LEU A 67 -7.96 6.76 4.51
C LEU A 67 -7.36 7.14 3.15
N ILE A 68 -7.45 6.27 2.15
CA ILE A 68 -7.01 6.55 0.78
C ILE A 68 -7.75 7.78 0.23
N ALA A 69 -9.07 7.85 0.39
CA ALA A 69 -9.86 9.00 -0.06
C ALA A 69 -9.47 10.31 0.67
N GLN A 70 -9.18 10.24 1.98
CA GLN A 70 -8.71 11.40 2.75
C GLN A 70 -7.36 11.89 2.26
N ILE A 71 -6.39 10.97 2.02
CA ILE A 71 -5.07 11.33 1.51
C ILE A 71 -5.21 11.91 0.11
N ALA A 72 -6.00 11.29 -0.78
CA ALA A 72 -6.27 11.80 -2.12
C ALA A 72 -6.81 13.23 -2.08
N GLY A 73 -7.81 13.49 -1.22
CA GLY A 73 -8.36 14.83 -1.02
C GLY A 73 -7.34 15.83 -0.50
N ALA A 74 -6.42 15.42 0.38
CA ALA A 74 -5.32 16.27 0.84
C ALA A 74 -4.34 16.59 -0.30
N GLN A 75 -3.95 15.59 -1.10
CA GLN A 75 -3.03 15.77 -2.23
C GLN A 75 -3.61 16.68 -3.32
N VAL A 76 -4.93 16.61 -3.56
CA VAL A 76 -5.61 17.53 -4.50
C VAL A 76 -5.50 19.00 -4.01
N ARG A 77 -5.59 19.22 -2.69
CA ARG A 77 -5.46 20.58 -2.11
C ARG A 77 -4.03 21.10 -2.18
N GLU A 78 -3.04 20.25 -2.14
CA GLU A 78 -1.63 20.61 -2.30
C GLU A 78 -1.26 20.92 -3.75
N GLY A 79 -2.04 20.40 -4.73
CA GLY A 79 -1.89 20.67 -6.15
C GLY A 79 -1.92 19.42 -7.04
N ILE A 80 -1.88 19.67 -8.36
CA ILE A 80 -2.00 18.58 -9.34
C ILE A 80 -0.79 17.62 -9.30
N ILE A 81 0.42 18.11 -9.07
CA ILE A 81 1.64 17.29 -9.08
C ILE A 81 1.63 16.29 -7.90
N PRO A 82 1.41 16.70 -6.64
CA PRO A 82 1.25 15.77 -5.52
C PRO A 82 0.15 14.73 -5.76
N PHE A 83 -0.98 15.14 -6.32
CA PHE A 83 -2.08 14.23 -6.62
C PHE A 83 -1.69 13.18 -7.65
N VAL A 84 -1.04 13.56 -8.76
CA VAL A 84 -0.58 12.61 -9.79
C VAL A 84 0.47 11.65 -9.24
N LEU A 85 1.41 12.12 -8.41
CA LEU A 85 2.39 11.28 -7.74
C LEU A 85 1.73 10.29 -6.77
N PHE A 86 0.71 10.71 -6.03
CA PHE A 86 -0.06 9.83 -5.17
C PHE A 86 -0.81 8.76 -5.97
N MET A 87 -1.43 9.13 -7.10
CA MET A 87 -2.09 8.17 -8.00
C MET A 87 -1.09 7.16 -8.58
N ALA A 88 0.11 7.61 -8.96
CA ALA A 88 1.18 6.73 -9.42
C ALA A 88 1.61 5.74 -8.31
N LEU A 89 1.78 6.22 -7.08
CA LEU A 89 2.09 5.37 -5.93
C LEU A 89 1.02 4.31 -5.68
N LEU A 90 -0.26 4.69 -5.71
CA LEU A 90 -1.38 3.76 -5.57
C LEU A 90 -1.38 2.70 -6.67
N SER A 91 -1.15 3.12 -7.93
CA SER A 91 -1.09 2.21 -9.07
C SER A 91 0.04 1.19 -8.93
N ILE A 92 1.22 1.62 -8.50
CA ILE A 92 2.36 0.72 -8.25
C ILE A 92 2.03 -0.27 -7.13
N ASN A 93 1.48 0.22 -6.02
CA ASN A 93 1.11 -0.64 -4.89
C ASN A 93 0.06 -1.68 -5.29
N LEU A 94 -0.97 -1.25 -6.04
CA LEU A 94 -2.01 -2.15 -6.54
C LEU A 94 -1.44 -3.21 -7.50
N ALA A 95 -0.52 -2.82 -8.40
CA ALA A 95 0.15 -3.75 -9.30
C ALA A 95 0.98 -4.80 -8.52
N VAL A 96 1.73 -4.36 -7.50
CA VAL A 96 2.50 -5.28 -6.64
C VAL A 96 1.57 -6.23 -5.88
N LEU A 97 0.46 -5.72 -5.31
CA LEU A 97 -0.52 -6.55 -4.61
C LEU A 97 -1.17 -7.57 -5.54
N ASN A 98 -1.53 -7.16 -6.77
CA ASN A 98 -2.12 -8.06 -7.76
C ASN A 98 -1.15 -9.15 -8.23
N LEU A 99 0.16 -8.93 -8.12
CA LEU A 99 1.19 -9.92 -8.46
C LEU A 99 1.43 -10.95 -7.35
N LEU A 100 0.85 -10.76 -6.16
CA LEU A 100 0.97 -11.75 -5.08
C LEU A 100 0.32 -13.09 -5.48
N PRO A 101 0.88 -14.24 -5.01
CA PRO A 101 0.37 -15.56 -5.34
C PRO A 101 -0.92 -15.91 -4.58
N VAL A 102 -1.93 -15.03 -4.69
CA VAL A 102 -3.26 -15.22 -4.10
C VAL A 102 -4.23 -15.65 -5.21
N PRO A 103 -4.96 -16.75 -5.07
CA PRO A 103 -5.72 -17.37 -6.17
C PRO A 103 -6.76 -16.50 -6.87
N ILE A 104 -7.22 -15.41 -6.22
CA ILE A 104 -8.19 -14.47 -6.79
C ILE A 104 -7.51 -13.31 -7.56
N LEU A 105 -6.21 -13.10 -7.35
CA LEU A 105 -5.43 -12.05 -8.00
C LEU A 105 -4.73 -12.60 -9.25
N ASP A 106 -4.26 -11.69 -10.11
CA ASP A 106 -3.55 -12.06 -11.34
C ASP A 106 -2.32 -12.95 -11.06
N GLY A 107 -1.60 -12.67 -9.96
CA GLY A 107 -0.46 -13.47 -9.50
C GLY A 107 -0.82 -14.91 -9.14
N GLY A 108 -2.05 -15.16 -8.68
CA GLY A 108 -2.56 -16.52 -8.46
C GLY A 108 -2.78 -17.27 -9.77
N HIS A 109 -3.29 -16.60 -10.79
CA HIS A 109 -3.41 -17.19 -12.12
C HIS A 109 -2.04 -17.50 -12.73
N LEU A 110 -1.08 -16.58 -12.60
CA LEU A 110 0.31 -16.81 -13.01
C LEU A 110 0.94 -18.00 -12.28
N LEU A 111 0.66 -18.16 -10.99
CA LEU A 111 1.12 -19.29 -10.22
C LEU A 111 0.56 -20.62 -10.75
N PHE A 112 -0.73 -20.68 -11.08
CA PHE A 112 -1.32 -21.88 -11.70
C PHE A 112 -0.66 -22.21 -13.04
N TYR A 113 -0.46 -21.23 -13.92
CA TYR A 113 0.25 -21.42 -15.19
C TYR A 113 1.70 -21.88 -15.00
N LEU A 114 2.38 -21.36 -14.00
CA LEU A 114 3.73 -21.79 -13.66
C LEU A 114 3.76 -23.27 -13.22
N ILE A 115 2.80 -23.67 -12.39
CA ILE A 115 2.65 -25.07 -11.96
C ILE A 115 2.37 -25.96 -13.17
N GLU A 116 1.48 -25.57 -14.07
CA GLU A 116 1.17 -26.32 -15.31
C GLU A 116 2.41 -26.46 -16.19
N LEU A 117 3.18 -25.37 -16.33
CA LEU A 117 4.43 -25.38 -17.12
C LEU A 117 5.48 -26.35 -16.55
N VAL A 118 5.63 -26.38 -15.22
CA VAL A 118 6.63 -27.23 -14.55
C VAL A 118 6.18 -28.69 -14.47
N THR A 119 4.89 -28.95 -14.24
CA THR A 119 4.35 -30.31 -14.08
C THR A 119 3.97 -30.97 -15.40
N GLY A 120 3.84 -30.18 -16.48
CA GLY A 120 3.36 -30.68 -17.79
C GLY A 120 1.91 -31.15 -17.79
N ARG A 121 1.15 -30.82 -16.74
CA ARG A 121 -0.26 -31.22 -16.58
C ARG A 121 -1.11 -30.05 -16.18
N GLU A 122 -2.31 -29.96 -16.74
CA GLU A 122 -3.28 -28.93 -16.36
C GLU A 122 -3.76 -29.13 -14.91
N VAL A 123 -3.85 -28.04 -14.16
CA VAL A 123 -4.45 -28.05 -12.82
C VAL A 123 -5.95 -28.27 -12.97
N ASN A 124 -6.50 -29.23 -12.23
CA ASN A 124 -7.92 -29.56 -12.26
C ASN A 124 -8.77 -28.31 -11.98
N ILE A 125 -9.75 -28.05 -12.85
CA ILE A 125 -10.63 -26.88 -12.79
C ILE A 125 -11.30 -26.74 -11.40
N ARG A 126 -11.71 -27.85 -10.78
CA ARG A 126 -12.35 -27.82 -9.45
C ARG A 126 -11.43 -27.26 -8.36
N TRP A 127 -10.13 -27.61 -8.40
CA TRP A 127 -9.15 -27.07 -7.46
C TRP A 127 -8.91 -25.57 -7.68
N ARG A 128 -8.90 -25.14 -8.94
CA ARG A 128 -8.75 -23.74 -9.31
C ARG A 128 -9.95 -22.92 -8.82
N GLU A 129 -11.17 -23.40 -9.06
CA GLU A 129 -12.41 -22.76 -8.60
C GLU A 129 -12.49 -22.71 -7.06
N MET A 130 -12.15 -23.81 -6.38
CA MET A 130 -12.14 -23.85 -4.91
C MET A 130 -11.13 -22.85 -4.33
N ALA A 131 -9.92 -22.81 -4.88
CA ALA A 131 -8.90 -21.87 -4.45
C ALA A 131 -9.34 -20.40 -4.66
N GLN A 132 -10.00 -20.10 -5.78
CA GLN A 132 -10.56 -18.78 -6.05
C GLN A 132 -11.69 -18.42 -5.07
N GLN A 133 -12.60 -19.34 -4.76
CA GLN A 133 -13.67 -19.13 -3.79
C GLN A 133 -13.11 -18.83 -2.39
N ILE A 134 -12.12 -19.59 -1.93
CA ILE A 134 -11.44 -19.35 -0.66
C ILE A 134 -10.75 -17.99 -0.68
N GLY A 135 -10.03 -17.66 -1.76
CA GLY A 135 -9.38 -16.37 -1.94
C GLY A 135 -10.37 -15.21 -1.90
N PHE A 136 -11.55 -15.38 -2.51
CA PHE A 136 -12.61 -14.39 -2.50
C PHE A 136 -13.14 -14.12 -1.08
N VAL A 137 -13.45 -15.18 -0.34
CA VAL A 137 -13.91 -15.06 1.04
C VAL A 137 -12.86 -14.35 1.90
N LEU A 138 -11.59 -14.74 1.76
CA LEU A 138 -10.49 -14.11 2.49
C LEU A 138 -10.35 -12.62 2.14
N LEU A 139 -10.47 -12.26 0.86
CA LEU A 139 -10.43 -10.87 0.40
C LEU A 139 -11.57 -10.05 1.01
N VAL A 140 -12.80 -10.58 1.00
CA VAL A 140 -13.97 -9.91 1.58
C VAL A 140 -13.79 -9.71 3.08
N LEU A 141 -13.31 -10.72 3.81
CA LEU A 141 -13.02 -10.62 5.24
C LEU A 141 -11.93 -9.56 5.52
N LEU A 142 -10.86 -9.56 4.73
CA LEU A 142 -9.80 -8.55 4.82
C LEU A 142 -10.37 -7.14 4.58
N MET A 143 -11.22 -6.99 3.55
CA MET A 143 -11.82 -5.70 3.23
C MET A 143 -12.71 -5.18 4.35
N ILE A 144 -13.54 -6.06 4.94
CA ILE A 144 -14.35 -5.72 6.12
C ILE A 144 -13.44 -5.32 7.29
N PHE A 145 -12.40 -6.09 7.57
CA PHE A 145 -11.46 -5.80 8.65
C PHE A 145 -10.78 -4.42 8.48
N VAL A 146 -10.26 -4.13 7.28
CA VAL A 146 -9.62 -2.84 6.99
C VAL A 146 -10.61 -1.68 7.06
N PHE A 147 -11.84 -1.91 6.63
CA PHE A 147 -12.92 -0.91 6.73
C PHE A 147 -13.28 -0.58 8.19
N LEU A 148 -13.34 -1.59 9.06
CA LEU A 148 -13.55 -1.39 10.49
C LEU A 148 -12.42 -0.60 11.13
N LEU A 149 -11.16 -0.88 10.76
CA LEU A 149 -10.01 -0.10 11.21
C LEU A 149 -10.07 1.37 10.76
N ASP A 150 -10.56 1.63 9.56
CA ASP A 150 -10.73 2.99 9.05
C ASP A 150 -11.79 3.76 9.84
N ILE A 151 -12.91 3.10 10.19
CA ILE A 151 -13.97 3.70 11.03
C ILE A 151 -13.44 4.01 12.43
N GLU A 152 -12.69 3.10 13.04
CA GLU A 152 -12.08 3.31 14.35
C GLU A 152 -11.18 4.55 14.34
N ARG A 153 -10.36 4.71 13.30
CA ARG A 153 -9.51 5.90 13.12
C ARG A 153 -10.29 7.20 12.96
N LEU A 154 -11.42 7.16 12.28
CA LEU A 154 -12.28 8.32 12.11
C LEU A 154 -12.87 8.77 13.45
N ASN A 155 -13.37 7.83 14.25
CA ASN A 155 -13.96 8.12 15.56
C ASN A 155 -12.93 8.76 16.50
N ILE A 156 -11.70 8.27 16.54
CA ILE A 156 -10.62 8.84 17.36
C ILE A 156 -10.32 10.27 16.90
N LYS A 157 -10.18 10.52 15.59
CA LYS A 157 -9.91 11.88 15.07
C LYS A 157 -11.07 12.84 15.26
N MET A 158 -12.30 12.38 15.17
CA MET A 158 -13.48 13.22 15.45
C MET A 158 -13.57 13.56 16.93
N PHE A 159 -13.25 12.61 17.81
CA PHE A 159 -13.25 12.82 19.25
C PHE A 159 -12.17 13.82 19.69
N GLU A 160 -10.94 13.68 19.14
CA GLU A 160 -9.86 14.65 19.39
C GLU A 160 -10.20 16.06 18.89
N ARG A 161 -10.83 16.18 17.71
CA ARG A 161 -11.30 17.49 17.20
C ARG A 161 -12.39 18.08 18.09
N PHE A 162 -13.34 17.28 18.50
CA PHE A 162 -14.41 17.71 19.39
C PHE A 162 -13.83 18.19 20.74
N PHE A 163 -12.90 17.45 21.31
CA PHE A 163 -12.26 17.82 22.58
C PHE A 163 -11.43 19.09 22.47
N LYS A 164 -10.73 19.28 21.34
CA LYS A 164 -9.95 20.52 21.08
C LYS A 164 -10.80 21.78 20.92
N ILE A 165 -12.05 21.63 20.46
CA ILE A 165 -13.01 22.76 20.36
C ILE A 165 -13.52 23.16 21.75
N PHE A 166 -13.59 22.19 22.68
CA PHE A 166 -14.11 22.44 24.04
C PHE A 166 -13.04 22.82 25.06
N THR A 167 -11.76 22.54 24.80
CA THR A 167 -10.65 22.78 25.75
C THR A 167 -9.70 23.90 25.31
N GLY A 168 -9.87 24.51 24.17
CA GLY A 168 -9.12 25.64 23.66
C GLY A 168 -9.96 26.87 23.57
#